data_53699faa25660b630c2b68f308352ef1
#
_entry.id   53699faa25660b630c2b68f308352ef1
#
_cell.length_a   1.000
_cell.length_b   1.000
_cell.length_c   1.000
_cell.angle_alpha   90.00
_cell.angle_beta   90.00
_cell.angle_gamma   90.00
#
_symmetry.space_group_name_H-M   'P 1'
#
loop_
_entity.id
_entity.type
_entity.pdbx_description
1 polymer ?
#
loop_
_entity_poly.entity_id
_entity_poly.type
_entity_poly.pdbx_seq_one_letter_code
_entity_poly.pdbx_strand_id
1 'polypeptide(L)'
;MPRRTDISSILIIGAGPIVIGQAAEFDYSGTQAAKALKEEGYRIVLVNSNPATIMTDPELADATYIEPITPAYVAKIIEKERPDAVLPTMGGQTALNTALALYKDGTLAKYGVRMIGADAEAIEMAEDRLKFRQAMERIGLESPRSAIAHSVDDAMAALDLIGLPAIIRPSFTLGGTGGGIAYNRDEFAAIVAGGLDASPTTEVLIEESVLGWKEFEMEVVRDRADNAIIICSIENVDPMGIHTGDSITVAPALTLTDKEFQLMRNASIKVLREIGVETGGSNVQFAVNPNDGRLVVIEMNPRVSRSSALASKATGFPIAKVAARLAVGYTLDEIDNDVTGVSPASFEPTIDYVVTKIPRFAFEKFKEARP
;
A
#
# COMPACT_ATOMS: atom_id res chain seq x y z
N MET A 1 -1.77 -1.08 31.15
CA MET A 1 -1.00 -0.64 29.97
C MET A 1 -1.26 -1.66 28.88
N PRO A 2 -1.78 -1.26 27.74
CA PRO A 2 -2.27 -2.18 26.69
C PRO A 2 -1.17 -2.81 25.85
N ARG A 3 0.10 -2.36 25.98
CA ARG A 3 1.20 -2.87 25.13
C ARG A 3 1.41 -4.38 25.33
N ARG A 4 1.76 -5.06 24.27
CA ARG A 4 2.13 -6.48 24.31
C ARG A 4 3.38 -6.70 25.15
N THR A 5 3.27 -7.58 26.15
CA THR A 5 4.38 -7.95 27.04
C THR A 5 5.02 -9.28 26.64
N ASP A 6 4.46 -9.96 25.64
CA ASP A 6 4.95 -11.22 25.07
C ASP A 6 5.97 -11.02 23.94
N ILE A 7 6.30 -9.77 23.61
CA ILE A 7 7.38 -9.37 22.72
C ILE A 7 8.23 -8.29 23.40
N SER A 8 9.51 -8.29 23.16
CA SER A 8 10.50 -7.35 23.70
C SER A 8 11.38 -6.71 22.62
N SER A 9 11.47 -7.36 21.46
CA SER A 9 12.32 -6.92 20.35
C SER A 9 11.58 -7.01 19.02
N ILE A 10 11.76 -5.98 18.17
CA ILE A 10 11.05 -5.85 16.91
C ILE A 10 12.06 -5.53 15.79
N LEU A 11 12.01 -6.31 14.71
CA LEU A 11 12.71 -6.01 13.47
C LEU A 11 11.82 -5.15 12.56
N ILE A 12 12.32 -3.97 12.20
CA ILE A 12 11.70 -3.10 11.20
C ILE A 12 12.45 -3.27 9.88
N ILE A 13 11.72 -3.57 8.80
CA ILE A 13 12.28 -3.65 7.46
C ILE A 13 12.00 -2.34 6.74
N GLY A 14 13.05 -1.68 6.26
CA GLY A 14 12.96 -0.43 5.50
C GLY A 14 12.58 -0.66 4.02
N ALA A 15 12.51 0.44 3.27
CA ALA A 15 12.09 0.42 1.87
C ALA A 15 13.23 0.20 0.87
N GLY A 16 14.48 0.22 1.33
CA GLY A 16 15.64 0.16 0.44
C GLY A 16 16.04 1.54 -0.10
N PRO A 17 16.60 1.60 -1.31
CA PRO A 17 16.99 2.87 -1.91
C PRO A 17 15.75 3.71 -2.23
N ILE A 18 15.90 5.02 -2.11
CA ILE A 18 14.90 5.97 -2.57
C ILE A 18 14.87 5.94 -4.10
N VAL A 19 13.78 5.52 -4.68
CA VAL A 19 13.55 5.54 -6.12
C VAL A 19 12.64 6.70 -6.51
N ILE A 20 12.71 7.16 -7.75
CA ILE A 20 11.82 8.21 -8.27
C ILE A 20 10.36 7.76 -8.08
N GLY A 21 9.52 8.65 -7.55
CA GLY A 21 8.12 8.38 -7.23
C GLY A 21 7.87 7.63 -5.92
N GLN A 22 8.91 7.14 -5.23
CA GLN A 22 8.76 6.48 -3.91
C GLN A 22 9.51 7.20 -2.78
N ALA A 23 10.02 8.32 -3.02
CA ALA A 23 10.72 9.26 -2.16
C ALA A 23 10.93 8.88 -0.67
N ALA A 24 11.00 9.91 0.19
CA ALA A 24 11.34 9.75 1.61
C ALA A 24 10.14 9.35 2.51
N GLU A 25 8.96 9.10 1.96
CA GLU A 25 7.76 8.80 2.76
C GLU A 25 7.91 7.54 3.60
N PHE A 26 8.55 6.51 3.05
CA PHE A 26 8.78 5.27 3.81
C PHE A 26 9.93 5.42 4.82
N ASP A 27 10.93 6.25 4.53
CA ASP A 27 11.96 6.61 5.50
C ASP A 27 11.34 7.35 6.70
N TYR A 28 10.45 8.31 6.44
CA TYR A 28 9.66 8.98 7.46
C TYR A 28 8.82 7.98 8.28
N SER A 29 8.09 7.10 7.62
CA SER A 29 7.21 6.12 8.28
C SER A 29 7.99 5.15 9.18
N GLY A 30 9.10 4.61 8.67
CA GLY A 30 9.99 3.74 9.44
C GLY A 30 10.64 4.44 10.62
N THR A 31 11.05 5.70 10.45
CA THR A 31 11.59 6.53 11.52
C THR A 31 10.57 6.78 12.63
N GLN A 32 9.34 7.14 12.27
CA GLN A 32 8.26 7.39 13.25
C GLN A 32 7.88 6.11 14.00
N ALA A 33 7.82 4.97 13.30
CA ALA A 33 7.56 3.68 13.93
C ALA A 33 8.66 3.29 14.92
N ALA A 34 9.94 3.42 14.52
CA ALA A 34 11.07 3.12 15.39
C ALA A 34 11.05 3.97 16.66
N LYS A 35 10.81 5.28 16.54
CA LYS A 35 10.68 6.20 17.69
C LYS A 35 9.55 5.77 18.61
N ALA A 36 8.35 5.58 18.06
CA ALA A 36 7.17 5.19 18.85
C ALA A 36 7.38 3.89 19.62
N LEU A 37 7.94 2.87 18.96
CA LEU A 37 8.18 1.58 19.58
C LEU A 37 9.31 1.61 20.63
N LYS A 38 10.33 2.44 20.39
CA LYS A 38 11.41 2.65 21.38
C LYS A 38 10.90 3.39 22.62
N GLU A 39 10.00 4.39 22.46
CA GLU A 39 9.29 5.05 23.55
C GLU A 39 8.47 4.06 24.40
N GLU A 40 7.87 3.06 23.75
CA GLU A 40 7.15 1.96 24.43
C GLU A 40 8.08 0.94 25.10
N GLY A 41 9.40 1.09 24.96
CA GLY A 41 10.42 0.26 25.59
C GLY A 41 10.75 -1.03 24.88
N TYR A 42 10.45 -1.15 23.57
CA TYR A 42 10.90 -2.26 22.76
C TYR A 42 12.34 -2.05 22.26
N ARG A 43 13.10 -3.12 22.18
CA ARG A 43 14.38 -3.14 21.47
C ARG A 43 14.13 -3.14 19.96
N ILE A 44 14.71 -2.19 19.25
CA ILE A 44 14.51 -2.02 17.82
C ILE A 44 15.74 -2.49 17.05
N VAL A 45 15.51 -3.44 16.16
CA VAL A 45 16.45 -3.84 15.11
C VAL A 45 15.94 -3.27 13.79
N LEU A 46 16.80 -2.64 13.02
CA LEU A 46 16.42 -2.03 11.75
C LEU A 46 17.33 -2.54 10.64
N VAL A 47 16.73 -2.86 9.48
CA VAL A 47 17.46 -3.13 8.25
C VAL A 47 17.00 -2.21 7.14
N ASN A 48 17.94 -1.51 6.51
CA ASN A 48 17.70 -0.74 5.29
C ASN A 48 18.97 -0.72 4.44
N SER A 49 18.84 -0.80 3.12
CA SER A 49 20.00 -0.83 2.23
C SER A 49 20.58 0.56 1.90
N ASN A 50 19.86 1.63 2.24
CA ASN A 50 20.31 3.00 2.00
C ASN A 50 20.89 3.62 3.29
N PRO A 51 22.19 3.90 3.34
CA PRO A 51 22.81 4.51 4.52
C PRO A 51 22.49 5.99 4.71
N ALA A 52 21.94 6.65 3.69
CA ALA A 52 21.66 8.09 3.68
C ALA A 52 20.20 8.42 4.02
N THR A 53 19.57 7.61 4.86
CA THR A 53 18.19 7.81 5.31
C THR A 53 18.16 8.19 6.79
N ILE A 54 17.07 8.85 7.22
CA ILE A 54 16.88 9.21 8.63
C ILE A 54 16.73 7.96 9.48
N MET A 55 16.03 6.94 8.98
CA MET A 55 15.81 5.69 9.73
C MET A 55 17.11 4.92 9.99
N THR A 56 18.16 5.14 9.22
CA THR A 56 19.49 4.51 9.43
C THR A 56 20.42 5.32 10.34
N ASP A 57 19.93 6.41 10.94
CA ASP A 57 20.65 7.14 11.97
C ASP A 57 21.03 6.19 13.12
N PRO A 58 22.30 6.12 13.54
CA PRO A 58 22.76 5.22 14.59
C PRO A 58 22.06 5.37 15.94
N GLU A 59 21.48 6.54 16.23
CA GLU A 59 20.79 6.81 17.49
C GLU A 59 19.33 6.33 17.48
N LEU A 60 18.78 6.02 16.31
CA LEU A 60 17.37 5.70 16.16
C LEU A 60 17.03 4.28 16.64
N ALA A 61 17.80 3.28 16.24
CA ALA A 61 17.57 1.88 16.58
C ALA A 61 18.70 1.33 17.48
N ASP A 62 18.41 0.27 18.21
CA ASP A 62 19.39 -0.41 19.08
C ASP A 62 20.40 -1.22 18.26
N ALA A 63 20.00 -1.67 17.07
CA ALA A 63 20.88 -2.28 16.08
C ALA A 63 20.42 -1.89 14.66
N THR A 64 21.32 -1.30 13.87
CA THR A 64 21.07 -0.86 12.49
C THR A 64 21.93 -1.67 11.54
N TYR A 65 21.27 -2.28 10.53
CA TYR A 65 21.90 -3.06 9.47
C TYR A 65 21.72 -2.33 8.13
N ILE A 66 22.86 -1.94 7.54
CA ILE A 66 22.89 -1.38 6.19
C ILE A 66 23.25 -2.52 5.24
N GLU A 67 22.23 -3.28 4.90
CA GLU A 67 22.34 -4.52 4.12
C GLU A 67 21.24 -4.60 3.05
N PRO A 68 21.45 -5.39 1.99
CA PRO A 68 20.40 -5.62 1.00
C PRO A 68 19.11 -6.17 1.62
N ILE A 69 17.97 -5.57 1.25
CA ILE A 69 16.66 -6.04 1.71
C ILE A 69 16.23 -7.22 0.82
N THR A 70 16.83 -8.38 1.09
CA THR A 70 16.47 -9.65 0.46
C THR A 70 16.22 -10.70 1.55
N PRO A 71 15.38 -11.71 1.27
CA PRO A 71 15.11 -12.76 2.26
C PRO A 71 16.38 -13.38 2.83
N ALA A 72 17.40 -13.63 1.99
CA ALA A 72 18.65 -14.26 2.41
C ALA A 72 19.47 -13.41 3.42
N TYR A 73 19.51 -12.09 3.23
CA TYR A 73 20.21 -11.20 4.16
C TYR A 73 19.40 -10.96 5.43
N VAL A 74 18.10 -10.75 5.30
CA VAL A 74 17.22 -10.52 6.46
C VAL A 74 17.13 -11.77 7.33
N ALA A 75 17.15 -12.98 6.74
CA ALA A 75 17.22 -14.24 7.50
C ALA A 75 18.48 -14.32 8.38
N LYS A 76 19.65 -13.87 7.90
CA LYS A 76 20.88 -13.81 8.70
C LYS A 76 20.78 -12.81 9.86
N ILE A 77 20.10 -11.69 9.64
CA ILE A 77 19.85 -10.71 10.70
C ILE A 77 18.92 -11.31 11.75
N ILE A 78 17.85 -11.99 11.35
CA ILE A 78 16.93 -12.69 12.24
C ILE A 78 17.68 -13.79 13.04
N GLU A 79 18.53 -14.55 12.38
CA GLU A 79 19.35 -15.58 13.05
C GLU A 79 20.25 -15.00 14.14
N LYS A 80 20.86 -13.84 13.87
CA LYS A 80 21.77 -13.16 14.80
C LYS A 80 21.04 -12.44 15.93
N GLU A 81 20.03 -11.66 15.59
CA GLU A 81 19.36 -10.73 16.52
C GLU A 81 18.20 -11.36 17.30
N ARG A 82 17.61 -12.45 16.75
CA ARG A 82 16.49 -13.16 17.37
C ARG A 82 15.34 -12.23 17.80
N PRO A 83 14.82 -11.39 16.91
CA PRO A 83 13.70 -10.53 17.26
C PRO A 83 12.43 -11.36 17.53
N ASP A 84 11.58 -10.92 18.44
CA ASP A 84 10.30 -11.58 18.73
C ASP A 84 9.26 -11.33 17.63
N ALA A 85 9.40 -10.20 16.95
CA ALA A 85 8.46 -9.80 15.89
C ALA A 85 9.16 -9.07 14.72
N VAL A 86 8.52 -9.10 13.56
CA VAL A 86 8.87 -8.30 12.39
C VAL A 86 7.70 -7.38 12.01
N LEU A 87 8.01 -6.11 11.79
CA LEU A 87 7.08 -5.06 11.34
C LEU A 87 7.40 -4.68 9.89
N PRO A 88 6.73 -5.27 8.88
CA PRO A 88 7.02 -5.02 7.47
C PRO A 88 6.24 -3.84 6.89
N THR A 89 5.22 -3.35 7.59
CA THR A 89 4.22 -2.40 7.05
C THR A 89 4.72 -0.96 6.93
N MET A 90 5.98 -0.70 7.28
CA MET A 90 6.58 0.65 7.24
C MET A 90 7.54 0.86 6.05
N GLY A 91 7.97 -0.21 5.39
CA GLY A 91 9.00 -0.16 4.34
C GLY A 91 8.49 -0.39 2.91
N GLY A 92 7.22 -0.09 2.67
CA GLY A 92 6.61 -0.22 1.35
C GLY A 92 6.55 -1.66 0.84
N GLN A 93 6.45 -1.82 -0.47
CA GLN A 93 6.31 -3.13 -1.11
C GLN A 93 7.53 -4.04 -0.91
N THR A 94 8.72 -3.46 -0.89
CA THR A 94 9.98 -4.21 -0.66
C THR A 94 9.94 -4.94 0.68
N ALA A 95 9.51 -4.27 1.73
CA ALA A 95 9.42 -4.87 3.07
C ALA A 95 8.34 -5.95 3.16
N LEU A 96 7.15 -5.71 2.57
CA LEU A 96 6.07 -6.70 2.54
C LEU A 96 6.51 -7.97 1.81
N ASN A 97 7.07 -7.84 0.61
CA ASN A 97 7.53 -8.97 -0.19
C ASN A 97 8.62 -9.78 0.53
N THR A 98 9.56 -9.08 1.18
CA THR A 98 10.63 -9.74 1.94
C THR A 98 10.08 -10.52 3.13
N ALA A 99 9.17 -9.91 3.91
CA ALA A 99 8.56 -10.57 5.07
C ALA A 99 7.70 -11.78 4.67
N LEU A 100 6.92 -11.64 3.58
CA LEU A 100 6.10 -12.73 3.05
C LEU A 100 6.97 -13.90 2.55
N ALA A 101 8.10 -13.60 1.89
CA ALA A 101 9.05 -14.64 1.48
C ALA A 101 9.65 -15.39 2.67
N LEU A 102 10.04 -14.67 3.73
CA LEU A 102 10.56 -15.24 4.98
C LEU A 102 9.51 -16.04 5.75
N TYR A 103 8.24 -15.68 5.63
CA TYR A 103 7.14 -16.47 6.15
C TYR A 103 6.98 -17.78 5.38
N LYS A 104 6.95 -17.72 4.05
CA LYS A 104 6.74 -18.88 3.16
C LYS A 104 7.88 -19.87 3.20
N ASP A 105 9.13 -19.43 3.31
CA ASP A 105 10.30 -20.31 3.37
C ASP A 105 10.51 -20.93 4.78
N GLY A 106 9.66 -20.57 5.75
CA GLY A 106 9.71 -21.07 7.12
C GLY A 106 10.74 -20.41 8.03
N THR A 107 11.45 -19.38 7.56
CA THR A 107 12.46 -18.67 8.37
C THR A 107 11.83 -18.05 9.62
N LEU A 108 10.68 -17.38 9.49
CA LEU A 108 10.02 -16.77 10.66
C LEU A 108 9.62 -17.83 11.67
N ALA A 109 9.04 -18.94 11.23
CA ALA A 109 8.63 -20.04 12.10
C ALA A 109 9.85 -20.70 12.80
N LYS A 110 10.94 -20.91 12.06
CA LYS A 110 12.20 -21.50 12.59
C LYS A 110 12.75 -20.71 13.78
N TYR A 111 12.63 -19.41 13.74
CA TYR A 111 13.18 -18.53 14.79
C TYR A 111 12.13 -17.98 15.75
N GLY A 112 10.85 -18.37 15.59
CA GLY A 112 9.74 -17.93 16.43
C GLY A 112 9.36 -16.46 16.27
N VAL A 113 9.66 -15.88 15.11
CA VAL A 113 9.39 -14.45 14.80
C VAL A 113 7.95 -14.28 14.30
N ARG A 114 7.20 -13.38 14.90
CA ARG A 114 5.81 -13.10 14.52
C ARG A 114 5.73 -11.89 13.61
N MET A 115 4.90 -11.95 12.58
CA MET A 115 4.53 -10.75 11.81
C MET A 115 3.54 -9.91 12.61
N ILE A 116 3.77 -8.59 12.68
CA ILE A 116 2.89 -7.61 13.32
C ILE A 116 2.59 -6.46 12.34
N GLY A 117 1.48 -5.75 12.55
CA GLY A 117 0.99 -4.71 11.65
C GLY A 117 0.10 -5.26 10.54
N ALA A 118 0.54 -6.29 9.84
CA ALA A 118 -0.27 -7.11 8.94
C ALA A 118 0.29 -8.54 8.95
N ASP A 119 -0.57 -9.52 8.89
CA ASP A 119 -0.16 -10.92 8.78
C ASP A 119 0.03 -11.34 7.31
N ALA A 120 0.55 -12.55 7.12
CA ALA A 120 0.85 -13.05 5.78
C ALA A 120 -0.41 -13.27 4.93
N GLU A 121 -1.52 -13.66 5.55
CA GLU A 121 -2.79 -13.89 4.87
C GLU A 121 -3.41 -12.58 4.37
N ALA A 122 -3.43 -11.56 5.21
CA ALA A 122 -3.90 -10.22 4.83
C ALA A 122 -3.04 -9.63 3.71
N ILE A 123 -1.70 -9.78 3.78
CA ILE A 123 -0.80 -9.33 2.72
C ILE A 123 -1.08 -10.07 1.41
N GLU A 124 -1.20 -11.39 1.44
CA GLU A 124 -1.52 -12.15 0.22
C GLU A 124 -2.87 -11.79 -0.37
N MET A 125 -3.89 -11.61 0.48
CA MET A 125 -5.23 -11.27 0.02
C MET A 125 -5.28 -9.88 -0.63
N ALA A 126 -4.50 -8.93 -0.10
CA ALA A 126 -4.43 -7.58 -0.66
C ALA A 126 -3.61 -7.51 -1.96
N GLU A 127 -2.52 -8.29 -2.05
CA GLU A 127 -1.55 -8.17 -3.15
C GLU A 127 -1.86 -9.09 -4.34
N ASP A 128 -2.52 -10.23 -4.09
CA ASP A 128 -2.95 -11.14 -5.16
C ASP A 128 -4.25 -10.61 -5.79
N ARG A 129 -4.17 -10.23 -7.07
CA ARG A 129 -5.28 -9.60 -7.79
C ARG A 129 -6.54 -10.45 -7.84
N LEU A 130 -6.37 -11.77 -8.00
CA LEU A 130 -7.52 -12.68 -8.06
C LEU A 130 -8.18 -12.80 -6.68
N LYS A 131 -7.37 -12.98 -5.64
CA LYS A 131 -7.86 -13.05 -4.25
C LYS A 131 -8.52 -11.73 -3.86
N PHE A 132 -7.89 -10.59 -4.19
CA PHE A 132 -8.46 -9.26 -3.93
C PHE A 132 -9.81 -9.06 -4.62
N ARG A 133 -9.91 -9.36 -5.92
CA ARG A 133 -11.16 -9.27 -6.66
C ARG A 133 -12.26 -10.13 -6.02
N GLN A 134 -11.95 -11.39 -5.71
CA GLN A 134 -12.89 -12.29 -5.05
C GLN A 134 -13.34 -11.77 -3.67
N ALA A 135 -12.41 -11.14 -2.93
CA ALA A 135 -12.72 -10.47 -1.66
C ALA A 135 -13.69 -9.30 -1.89
N MET A 136 -13.45 -8.46 -2.89
CA MET A 136 -14.36 -7.35 -3.23
C MET A 136 -15.75 -7.85 -3.62
N GLU A 137 -15.83 -8.89 -4.46
CA GLU A 137 -17.09 -9.53 -4.85
C GLU A 137 -17.88 -10.05 -3.63
N ARG A 138 -17.21 -10.69 -2.66
CA ARG A 138 -17.88 -11.21 -1.43
C ARG A 138 -18.53 -10.11 -0.59
N ILE A 139 -17.95 -8.91 -0.57
CA ILE A 139 -18.49 -7.79 0.21
C ILE A 139 -19.38 -6.85 -0.63
N GLY A 140 -19.67 -7.23 -1.88
CA GLY A 140 -20.56 -6.49 -2.77
C GLY A 140 -19.95 -5.17 -3.29
N LEU A 141 -18.62 -5.11 -3.45
CA LEU A 141 -17.93 -4.02 -4.09
C LEU A 141 -17.46 -4.41 -5.49
N GLU A 142 -17.48 -3.43 -6.39
CA GLU A 142 -16.97 -3.61 -7.74
C GLU A 142 -15.46 -3.34 -7.81
N SER A 143 -14.76 -4.16 -8.58
CA SER A 143 -13.41 -3.89 -9.10
C SER A 143 -13.45 -3.85 -10.63
N PRO A 144 -12.42 -3.38 -11.33
CA PRO A 144 -12.37 -3.43 -12.78
C PRO A 144 -12.64 -4.84 -13.28
N ARG A 145 -13.51 -4.96 -14.29
CA ARG A 145 -13.81 -6.26 -14.90
C ARG A 145 -12.53 -6.86 -15.45
N SER A 146 -12.30 -8.13 -15.20
CA SER A 146 -11.08 -8.80 -15.66
C SER A 146 -11.32 -10.26 -15.98
N ALA A 147 -10.50 -10.82 -16.85
CA ALA A 147 -10.48 -12.23 -17.22
C ALA A 147 -9.05 -12.69 -17.49
N ILE A 148 -8.80 -13.96 -17.21
CA ILE A 148 -7.54 -14.63 -17.60
C ILE A 148 -7.79 -15.34 -18.91
N ALA A 149 -6.83 -15.26 -19.83
CA ALA A 149 -6.87 -15.96 -21.11
C ALA A 149 -5.55 -16.68 -21.38
N HIS A 150 -5.66 -17.88 -21.95
CA HIS A 150 -4.51 -18.71 -22.36
C HIS A 150 -4.40 -18.85 -23.87
N SER A 151 -5.34 -18.26 -24.60
CA SER A 151 -5.35 -18.19 -26.07
C SER A 151 -5.93 -16.87 -26.55
N VAL A 152 -5.67 -16.54 -27.82
CA VAL A 152 -6.27 -15.36 -28.44
C VAL A 152 -7.79 -15.48 -28.52
N ASP A 153 -8.31 -16.68 -28.76
CA ASP A 153 -9.76 -16.93 -28.85
C ASP A 153 -10.44 -16.73 -27.48
N ASP A 154 -9.84 -17.24 -26.39
CA ASP A 154 -10.34 -16.99 -25.02
C ASP A 154 -10.34 -15.48 -24.72
N ALA A 155 -9.27 -14.81 -25.12
CA ALA A 155 -9.15 -13.35 -24.91
C ALA A 155 -10.21 -12.57 -25.70
N MET A 156 -10.47 -12.97 -26.94
CA MET A 156 -11.51 -12.33 -27.77
C MET A 156 -12.92 -12.53 -27.18
N ALA A 157 -13.20 -13.71 -26.62
CA ALA A 157 -14.44 -13.96 -25.89
C ALA A 157 -14.55 -13.11 -24.62
N ALA A 158 -13.46 -12.94 -23.88
CA ALA A 158 -13.39 -12.08 -22.71
C ALA A 158 -13.58 -10.60 -23.06
N LEU A 159 -13.11 -10.15 -24.22
CA LEU A 159 -13.25 -8.76 -24.67
C LEU A 159 -14.71 -8.33 -24.81
N ASP A 160 -15.61 -9.22 -25.23
CA ASP A 160 -17.04 -8.90 -25.35
C ASP A 160 -17.69 -8.59 -23.99
N LEU A 161 -17.14 -9.13 -22.89
CA LEU A 161 -17.56 -8.83 -21.52
C LEU A 161 -16.85 -7.60 -20.94
N ILE A 162 -15.55 -7.46 -21.21
CA ILE A 162 -14.70 -6.42 -20.61
C ILE A 162 -14.90 -5.08 -21.31
N GLY A 163 -14.96 -5.11 -22.66
CA GLY A 163 -15.05 -3.91 -23.49
C GLY A 163 -13.70 -3.26 -23.77
N LEU A 164 -13.73 -2.17 -24.52
CA LEU A 164 -12.57 -1.35 -24.89
C LEU A 164 -12.70 0.05 -24.27
N PRO A 165 -11.58 0.70 -23.93
CA PRO A 165 -10.21 0.20 -23.98
C PRO A 165 -9.98 -0.94 -22.97
N ALA A 166 -9.07 -1.87 -23.29
CA ALA A 166 -8.70 -2.98 -22.43
C ALA A 166 -7.20 -2.97 -22.14
N ILE A 167 -6.82 -3.32 -20.92
CA ILE A 167 -5.42 -3.46 -20.50
C ILE A 167 -5.07 -4.94 -20.57
N ILE A 168 -3.98 -5.28 -21.23
CA ILE A 168 -3.44 -6.62 -21.34
C ILE A 168 -2.14 -6.69 -20.54
N ARG A 169 -2.04 -7.65 -19.64
CA ARG A 169 -0.87 -7.86 -18.78
C ARG A 169 -0.45 -9.33 -18.82
N PRO A 170 0.69 -9.64 -19.42
CA PRO A 170 1.23 -10.99 -19.36
C PRO A 170 1.57 -11.37 -17.92
N SER A 171 1.25 -12.61 -17.54
CA SER A 171 1.58 -13.13 -16.23
C SER A 171 3.08 -13.42 -16.11
N PHE A 172 3.65 -13.14 -14.93
CA PHE A 172 5.05 -13.39 -14.57
C PHE A 172 6.11 -12.67 -15.44
N THR A 173 5.75 -11.56 -16.09
CA THR A 173 6.71 -10.70 -16.79
C THR A 173 7.19 -9.54 -15.91
N LEU A 174 8.41 -9.06 -16.15
CA LEU A 174 8.99 -7.91 -15.46
C LEU A 174 8.77 -6.62 -16.27
N GLY A 175 8.44 -5.54 -15.59
CA GLY A 175 8.41 -4.20 -16.17
C GLY A 175 7.35 -3.98 -17.25
N GLY A 176 6.28 -4.77 -17.25
CA GLY A 176 5.20 -4.63 -18.25
C GLY A 176 5.53 -5.16 -19.64
N THR A 177 6.59 -5.94 -19.78
CA THR A 177 7.01 -6.54 -21.07
C THR A 177 5.89 -7.36 -21.69
N GLY A 178 5.55 -7.10 -22.95
CA GLY A 178 4.51 -7.79 -23.70
C GLY A 178 3.08 -7.33 -23.36
N GLY A 179 2.90 -6.43 -22.39
CA GLY A 179 1.62 -5.83 -22.06
C GLY A 179 1.33 -4.54 -22.83
N GLY A 180 0.09 -4.08 -22.76
CA GLY A 180 -0.31 -2.83 -23.43
C GLY A 180 -1.78 -2.50 -23.19
N ILE A 181 -2.20 -1.39 -23.79
CA ILE A 181 -3.58 -0.94 -23.79
C ILE A 181 -4.09 -0.99 -25.22
N ALA A 182 -5.19 -1.71 -25.43
CA ALA A 182 -5.85 -1.82 -26.70
C ALA A 182 -7.06 -0.90 -26.80
N TYR A 183 -7.15 -0.14 -27.85
CA TYR A 183 -8.27 0.78 -28.11
C TYR A 183 -9.22 0.23 -29.17
N ASN A 184 -8.81 -0.79 -29.92
CA ASN A 184 -9.62 -1.49 -30.93
C ASN A 184 -9.31 -2.98 -30.93
N ARG A 185 -10.15 -3.78 -31.64
CA ARG A 185 -10.01 -5.24 -31.68
C ARG A 185 -8.73 -5.73 -32.33
N ASP A 186 -8.21 -5.04 -33.32
CA ASP A 186 -6.99 -5.45 -34.03
C ASP A 186 -5.75 -5.26 -33.13
N GLU A 187 -5.66 -4.09 -32.47
CA GLU A 187 -4.64 -3.84 -31.43
C GLU A 187 -4.74 -4.87 -30.30
N PHE A 188 -5.96 -5.16 -29.84
CA PHE A 188 -6.20 -6.12 -28.78
C PHE A 188 -5.64 -7.51 -29.16
N ALA A 189 -5.99 -8.03 -30.32
CA ALA A 189 -5.51 -9.34 -30.78
C ALA A 189 -3.98 -9.39 -30.91
N ALA A 190 -3.36 -8.32 -31.42
CA ALA A 190 -1.91 -8.22 -31.58
C ALA A 190 -1.18 -8.18 -30.22
N ILE A 191 -1.68 -7.37 -29.26
CA ILE A 191 -1.08 -7.25 -27.92
C ILE A 191 -1.26 -8.55 -27.13
N VAL A 192 -2.44 -9.18 -27.22
CA VAL A 192 -2.71 -10.49 -26.57
C VAL A 192 -1.75 -11.55 -27.10
N ALA A 193 -1.57 -11.66 -28.43
CA ALA A 193 -0.66 -12.63 -29.02
C ALA A 193 0.77 -12.42 -28.52
N GLY A 194 1.27 -11.18 -28.52
CA GLY A 194 2.58 -10.83 -27.98
C GLY A 194 2.70 -11.08 -26.48
N GLY A 195 1.64 -10.86 -25.74
CA GLY A 195 1.58 -11.10 -24.29
C GLY A 195 1.62 -12.58 -23.93
N LEU A 196 0.89 -13.41 -24.64
CA LEU A 196 0.91 -14.87 -24.47
C LEU A 196 2.30 -15.46 -24.78
N ASP A 197 2.97 -14.91 -25.80
CA ASP A 197 4.33 -15.32 -26.18
C ASP A 197 5.37 -14.89 -25.12
N ALA A 198 5.19 -13.70 -24.52
CA ALA A 198 6.07 -13.16 -23.50
C ALA A 198 5.88 -13.83 -22.12
N SER A 199 4.71 -14.39 -21.85
CA SER A 199 4.39 -15.03 -20.57
C SER A 199 4.99 -16.43 -20.46
N PRO A 200 5.79 -16.74 -19.43
CA PRO A 200 6.32 -18.09 -19.21
C PRO A 200 5.24 -19.17 -19.05
N THR A 201 4.03 -18.76 -18.66
CA THR A 201 2.87 -19.65 -18.45
C THR A 201 1.86 -19.58 -19.58
N THR A 202 2.15 -18.85 -20.66
CA THR A 202 1.21 -18.61 -21.79
C THR A 202 -0.15 -18.11 -21.24
N GLU A 203 -0.09 -17.06 -20.43
CA GLU A 203 -1.24 -16.49 -19.74
C GLU A 203 -1.21 -14.98 -19.79
N VAL A 204 -2.35 -14.36 -20.08
CA VAL A 204 -2.54 -12.92 -19.99
C VAL A 204 -3.75 -12.60 -19.12
N LEU A 205 -3.62 -11.58 -18.27
CA LEU A 205 -4.73 -10.93 -17.60
C LEU A 205 -5.23 -9.81 -18.52
N ILE A 206 -6.54 -9.79 -18.75
CA ILE A 206 -7.25 -8.75 -19.49
C ILE A 206 -8.10 -7.99 -18.50
N GLU A 207 -7.95 -6.68 -18.44
CA GLU A 207 -8.67 -5.82 -17.49
C GLU A 207 -9.37 -4.68 -18.23
N GLU A 208 -10.55 -4.30 -17.72
CA GLU A 208 -11.23 -3.06 -18.08
C GLU A 208 -10.32 -1.87 -17.82
N SER A 209 -10.16 -1.00 -18.80
CA SER A 209 -9.37 0.22 -18.62
C SER A 209 -10.19 1.29 -17.89
N VAL A 210 -9.64 1.77 -16.81
CA VAL A 210 -10.16 2.94 -16.06
C VAL A 210 -9.37 4.21 -16.38
N LEU A 211 -8.62 4.23 -17.48
CA LEU A 211 -7.91 5.43 -17.92
C LEU A 211 -8.87 6.61 -18.10
N GLY A 212 -8.44 7.76 -17.61
CA GLY A 212 -9.23 8.98 -17.68
C GLY A 212 -10.34 9.08 -16.62
N TRP A 213 -10.53 8.05 -15.78
CA TRP A 213 -11.44 8.14 -14.64
C TRP A 213 -10.82 9.02 -13.54
N LYS A 214 -11.66 9.56 -12.67
CA LYS A 214 -11.20 10.25 -11.48
C LYS A 214 -10.61 9.26 -10.49
N GLU A 215 -9.52 9.64 -9.83
CA GLU A 215 -8.87 8.81 -8.82
C GLU A 215 -8.99 9.44 -7.44
N PHE A 216 -9.42 8.60 -6.49
CA PHE A 216 -9.53 8.97 -5.08
C PHE A 216 -8.88 7.92 -4.20
N GLU A 217 -8.36 8.36 -3.07
CA GLU A 217 -7.78 7.50 -2.06
C GLU A 217 -8.36 7.80 -0.69
N MET A 218 -8.53 6.75 0.12
CA MET A 218 -8.88 6.86 1.53
C MET A 218 -7.74 6.33 2.39
N GLU A 219 -7.19 7.19 3.23
CA GLU A 219 -6.26 6.77 4.27
C GLU A 219 -7.04 6.35 5.50
N VAL A 220 -6.93 5.08 5.85
CA VAL A 220 -7.76 4.44 6.88
C VAL A 220 -6.87 3.83 7.94
N VAL A 221 -7.27 3.96 9.19
CA VAL A 221 -6.64 3.24 10.30
C VAL A 221 -7.70 2.38 10.98
N ARG A 222 -7.37 1.11 11.20
CA ARG A 222 -8.23 0.16 11.91
C ARG A 222 -7.44 -0.57 12.99
N ASP A 223 -8.06 -0.78 14.17
CA ASP A 223 -7.50 -1.54 15.26
C ASP A 223 -8.20 -2.90 15.47
N ARG A 224 -7.63 -3.71 16.37
CA ARG A 224 -8.15 -5.05 16.69
C ARG A 224 -9.52 -5.05 17.39
N ALA A 225 -9.95 -3.92 17.94
CA ALA A 225 -11.27 -3.74 18.54
C ALA A 225 -12.33 -3.30 17.50
N ASP A 226 -11.93 -3.29 16.21
CA ASP A 226 -12.74 -2.85 15.07
C ASP A 226 -13.08 -1.36 15.07
N ASN A 227 -12.35 -0.54 15.83
CA ASN A 227 -12.41 0.89 15.65
C ASN A 227 -11.75 1.22 14.29
N ALA A 228 -12.47 1.89 13.41
CA ALA A 228 -11.98 2.27 12.10
C ALA A 228 -12.30 3.73 11.80
N ILE A 229 -11.28 4.48 11.38
CA ILE A 229 -11.38 5.91 11.09
C ILE A 229 -10.77 6.23 9.73
N ILE A 230 -11.36 7.20 9.04
CA ILE A 230 -10.77 7.81 7.85
C ILE A 230 -9.92 8.99 8.31
N ILE A 231 -8.63 8.91 8.07
CA ILE A 231 -7.70 10.00 8.42
C ILE A 231 -7.84 11.14 7.44
N CYS A 232 -7.89 10.80 6.14
CA CYS A 232 -8.04 11.80 5.09
C CYS A 232 -8.53 11.15 3.79
N SER A 233 -9.36 11.86 3.06
CA SER A 233 -9.61 11.59 1.64
C SER A 233 -8.60 12.35 0.79
N ILE A 234 -8.12 11.74 -0.27
CA ILE A 234 -7.16 12.33 -1.21
C ILE A 234 -7.73 12.22 -2.61
N GLU A 235 -7.57 13.29 -3.39
CA GLU A 235 -7.96 13.33 -4.79
C GLU A 235 -6.72 13.56 -5.65
N ASN A 236 -6.51 12.72 -6.66
CA ASN A 236 -5.55 12.96 -7.71
C ASN A 236 -6.17 13.90 -8.75
N VAL A 237 -5.53 15.05 -8.99
CA VAL A 237 -5.99 16.02 -9.99
C VAL A 237 -5.79 15.47 -11.40
N ASP A 238 -4.70 14.73 -11.59
CA ASP A 238 -4.46 14.00 -12.83
C ASP A 238 -5.35 12.74 -12.88
N PRO A 239 -5.89 12.40 -14.06
CA PRO A 239 -6.77 11.24 -14.19
C PRO A 239 -6.01 9.93 -14.02
N MET A 240 -6.76 8.85 -13.78
CA MET A 240 -6.24 7.49 -13.75
C MET A 240 -5.34 7.19 -14.94
N GLY A 241 -4.20 6.56 -14.68
CA GLY A 241 -3.11 6.28 -15.63
C GLY A 241 -1.83 7.05 -15.31
N ILE A 242 -1.91 8.13 -14.53
CA ILE A 242 -0.75 8.82 -13.96
C ILE A 242 -0.61 8.35 -12.52
N HIS A 243 0.57 7.83 -12.19
CA HIS A 243 0.80 7.29 -10.86
C HIS A 243 0.66 8.36 -9.76
N THR A 244 0.00 8.04 -8.64
CA THR A 244 -0.24 8.95 -7.52
C THR A 244 1.02 9.69 -7.04
N GLY A 245 2.18 9.02 -7.06
CA GLY A 245 3.47 9.65 -6.71
C GLY A 245 3.85 10.81 -7.63
N ASP A 246 3.44 10.73 -8.88
CA ASP A 246 3.78 11.67 -9.96
C ASP A 246 2.64 12.65 -10.27
N SER A 247 1.49 12.50 -9.63
CA SER A 247 0.30 13.31 -9.79
C SER A 247 0.29 14.53 -8.85
N ILE A 248 -0.40 15.59 -9.27
CA ILE A 248 -0.85 16.64 -8.35
C ILE A 248 -1.98 16.06 -7.51
N THR A 249 -1.83 16.13 -6.19
CA THR A 249 -2.83 15.59 -5.26
C THR A 249 -3.29 16.64 -4.27
N VAL A 250 -4.57 16.58 -3.89
CA VAL A 250 -5.17 17.45 -2.89
C VAL A 250 -5.75 16.63 -1.74
N ALA A 251 -5.59 17.15 -0.54
CA ALA A 251 -6.09 16.57 0.71
C ALA A 251 -6.77 17.66 1.55
N PRO A 252 -8.05 17.52 1.92
CA PRO A 252 -8.97 16.45 1.54
C PRO A 252 -9.41 16.54 0.08
N ALA A 253 -10.07 15.50 -0.43
CA ALA A 253 -10.69 15.51 -1.76
C ALA A 253 -11.71 16.64 -1.91
N LEU A 254 -11.67 17.35 -3.04
CA LEU A 254 -12.47 18.56 -3.24
C LEU A 254 -13.74 18.34 -4.08
N THR A 255 -13.73 17.33 -4.96
CA THR A 255 -14.82 17.13 -5.92
C THR A 255 -15.79 16.04 -5.55
N LEU A 256 -15.66 15.46 -4.34
CA LEU A 256 -16.61 14.50 -3.78
C LEU A 256 -17.82 15.23 -3.16
N THR A 257 -19.00 14.76 -3.49
CA THR A 257 -20.19 15.05 -2.67
C THR A 257 -20.12 14.26 -1.36
N ASP A 258 -20.85 14.70 -0.33
CA ASP A 258 -20.92 13.95 0.94
C ASP A 258 -21.41 12.51 0.71
N LYS A 259 -22.36 12.29 -0.19
CA LYS A 259 -22.85 10.96 -0.52
C LYS A 259 -21.74 10.06 -1.08
N GLU A 260 -20.92 10.56 -2.00
CA GLU A 260 -19.79 9.83 -2.58
C GLU A 260 -18.71 9.56 -1.53
N PHE A 261 -18.41 10.55 -0.70
CA PHE A 261 -17.49 10.37 0.43
C PHE A 261 -17.96 9.27 1.37
N GLN A 262 -19.22 9.25 1.78
CA GLN A 262 -19.77 8.22 2.67
C GLN A 262 -19.77 6.83 2.01
N LEU A 263 -19.99 6.74 0.71
CA LEU A 263 -19.86 5.48 -0.03
C LEU A 263 -18.43 4.94 0.02
N MET A 264 -17.44 5.79 -0.28
CA MET A 264 -16.02 5.42 -0.24
C MET A 264 -15.55 5.08 1.18
N ARG A 265 -16.00 5.88 2.19
CA ARG A 265 -15.74 5.62 3.61
C ARG A 265 -16.22 4.23 4.02
N ASN A 266 -17.48 3.92 3.73
CA ASN A 266 -18.08 2.64 4.08
C ASN A 266 -17.43 1.48 3.31
N ALA A 267 -17.10 1.68 2.04
CA ALA A 267 -16.38 0.71 1.22
C ALA A 267 -15.00 0.43 1.81
N SER A 268 -14.23 1.46 2.16
CA SER A 268 -12.89 1.32 2.75
C SER A 268 -12.90 0.50 4.04
N ILE A 269 -13.84 0.78 4.94
CA ILE A 269 -13.98 0.02 6.19
C ILE A 269 -14.32 -1.46 5.92
N LYS A 270 -15.22 -1.74 4.95
CA LYS A 270 -15.53 -3.10 4.53
C LYS A 270 -14.31 -3.82 3.95
N VAL A 271 -13.52 -3.12 3.11
CA VAL A 271 -12.29 -3.66 2.51
C VAL A 271 -11.30 -4.08 3.60
N LEU A 272 -11.01 -3.20 4.58
CA LEU A 272 -10.07 -3.53 5.65
C LEU A 272 -10.54 -4.73 6.49
N ARG A 273 -11.84 -4.83 6.75
CA ARG A 273 -12.43 -5.96 7.47
C ARG A 273 -12.29 -7.26 6.69
N GLU A 274 -12.59 -7.25 5.40
CA GLU A 274 -12.52 -8.44 4.53
C GLU A 274 -11.10 -8.92 4.33
N ILE A 275 -10.15 -7.99 4.11
CA ILE A 275 -8.72 -8.31 3.95
C ILE A 275 -8.10 -8.78 5.28
N GLY A 276 -8.65 -8.36 6.41
CA GLY A 276 -8.15 -8.76 7.73
C GLY A 276 -7.08 -7.83 8.30
N VAL A 277 -6.91 -6.61 7.77
CA VAL A 277 -6.03 -5.61 8.40
C VAL A 277 -6.72 -5.07 9.65
N GLU A 278 -6.14 -5.36 10.80
CA GLU A 278 -6.72 -5.03 12.11
C GLU A 278 -5.74 -4.32 13.06
N THR A 279 -4.54 -3.99 12.61
CA THR A 279 -3.53 -3.35 13.47
C THR A 279 -2.68 -2.36 12.65
N GLY A 280 -3.30 -1.42 11.98
CA GLY A 280 -2.49 -0.46 11.24
C GLY A 280 -3.22 0.49 10.31
N GLY A 281 -2.42 1.26 9.60
CA GLY A 281 -2.85 2.15 8.54
C GLY A 281 -2.85 1.45 7.19
N SER A 282 -3.79 1.81 6.36
CA SER A 282 -3.97 1.28 5.00
C SER A 282 -4.46 2.37 4.07
N ASN A 283 -4.18 2.18 2.80
CA ASN A 283 -4.65 3.03 1.72
C ASN A 283 -5.60 2.23 0.82
N VAL A 284 -6.78 2.76 0.56
CA VAL A 284 -7.75 2.17 -0.39
C VAL A 284 -7.93 3.12 -1.56
N GLN A 285 -7.69 2.63 -2.77
CA GLN A 285 -7.77 3.43 -4.00
C GLN A 285 -9.06 3.11 -4.76
N PHE A 286 -9.69 4.18 -5.24
CA PHE A 286 -10.94 4.14 -5.98
C PHE A 286 -10.80 4.86 -7.32
N ALA A 287 -11.48 4.32 -8.34
CA ALA A 287 -11.72 5.05 -9.57
C ALA A 287 -13.21 5.34 -9.73
N VAL A 288 -13.53 6.54 -10.19
CA VAL A 288 -14.91 6.99 -10.46
C VAL A 288 -15.03 7.37 -11.92
N ASN A 289 -15.94 6.71 -12.62
CA ASN A 289 -16.24 7.05 -14.01
C ASN A 289 -16.87 8.45 -14.08
N PRO A 290 -16.26 9.42 -14.79
CA PRO A 290 -16.79 10.78 -14.85
C PRO A 290 -18.11 10.91 -15.60
N ASN A 291 -18.51 9.90 -16.38
CA ASN A 291 -19.71 9.94 -17.21
C ASN A 291 -20.96 9.46 -16.49
N ASP A 292 -20.85 8.43 -15.66
CA ASP A 292 -22.01 7.77 -15.02
C ASP A 292 -21.88 7.64 -13.51
N GLY A 293 -20.72 8.01 -12.94
CA GLY A 293 -20.45 7.92 -11.50
C GLY A 293 -20.20 6.51 -10.98
N ARG A 294 -19.98 5.52 -11.85
CA ARG A 294 -19.61 4.15 -11.43
C ARG A 294 -18.33 4.18 -10.62
N LEU A 295 -18.38 3.60 -9.42
CA LEU A 295 -17.28 3.50 -8.48
C LEU A 295 -16.70 2.10 -8.49
N VAL A 296 -15.38 1.97 -8.64
CA VAL A 296 -14.66 0.70 -8.53
C VAL A 296 -13.49 0.82 -7.54
N VAL A 297 -13.24 -0.26 -6.81
CA VAL A 297 -12.04 -0.38 -5.96
C VAL A 297 -10.90 -0.87 -6.82
N ILE A 298 -9.81 -0.14 -6.84
CA ILE A 298 -8.62 -0.48 -7.65
C ILE A 298 -7.70 -1.41 -6.89
N GLU A 299 -7.30 -0.98 -5.70
CA GLU A 299 -6.40 -1.75 -4.83
C GLU A 299 -6.50 -1.29 -3.38
N MET A 300 -5.96 -2.09 -2.50
CA MET A 300 -5.75 -1.75 -1.11
C MET A 300 -4.32 -2.09 -0.72
N ASN A 301 -3.63 -1.15 -0.11
CA ASN A 301 -2.28 -1.36 0.41
C ASN A 301 -2.37 -1.70 1.91
N PRO A 302 -2.02 -2.94 2.36
CA PRO A 302 -2.11 -3.36 3.76
C PRO A 302 -0.93 -2.83 4.59
N ARG A 303 -0.58 -1.57 4.40
CA ARG A 303 0.59 -0.89 4.96
C ARG A 303 0.43 0.61 4.89
N VAL A 304 1.28 1.36 5.58
CA VAL A 304 1.40 2.79 5.32
C VAL A 304 1.85 3.00 3.87
N SER A 305 1.27 4.01 3.23
CA SER A 305 1.50 4.38 1.84
C SER A 305 2.28 5.68 1.74
N ARG A 306 2.59 6.10 0.52
CA ARG A 306 3.12 7.45 0.28
C ARG A 306 2.07 8.51 0.63
N SER A 307 0.82 8.23 0.33
CA SER A 307 -0.32 9.09 0.67
C SER A 307 -0.51 9.21 2.18
N SER A 308 -0.12 8.20 2.97
CA SER A 308 -0.16 8.27 4.44
C SER A 308 0.72 9.40 4.99
N ALA A 309 1.88 9.66 4.38
CA ALA A 309 2.73 10.77 4.78
C ALA A 309 2.10 12.13 4.44
N LEU A 310 1.46 12.24 3.26
CA LEU A 310 0.70 13.43 2.87
C LEU A 310 -0.49 13.66 3.83
N ALA A 311 -1.28 12.63 4.09
CA ALA A 311 -2.42 12.68 4.99
C ALA A 311 -1.98 13.07 6.42
N SER A 312 -0.88 12.48 6.92
CA SER A 312 -0.33 12.83 8.23
C SER A 312 0.08 14.30 8.30
N LYS A 313 0.71 14.82 7.24
CA LYS A 313 1.10 16.22 7.16
C LYS A 313 -0.10 17.15 7.04
N ALA A 314 -1.11 16.77 6.27
CA ALA A 314 -2.31 17.56 6.05
C ALA A 314 -3.17 17.66 7.32
N THR A 315 -3.35 16.56 8.03
CA THR A 315 -4.27 16.48 9.19
C THR A 315 -3.59 16.69 10.53
N GLY A 316 -2.26 16.55 10.61
CA GLY A 316 -1.53 16.47 11.87
C GLY A 316 -1.65 15.11 12.57
N PHE A 317 -2.42 14.16 12.03
CA PHE A 317 -2.56 12.82 12.61
C PHE A 317 -1.37 11.92 12.20
N PRO A 318 -0.56 11.43 13.14
CA PRO A 318 0.69 10.73 12.83
C PRO A 318 0.43 9.24 12.53
N ILE A 319 -0.04 8.93 11.31
CA ILE A 319 -0.49 7.58 10.91
C ILE A 319 0.56 6.51 11.24
N ALA A 320 1.83 6.72 10.88
CA ALA A 320 2.88 5.72 11.09
C ALA A 320 3.15 5.44 12.59
N LYS A 321 3.15 6.48 13.42
CA LYS A 321 3.28 6.37 14.89
C LYS A 321 2.12 5.59 15.49
N VAL A 322 0.89 5.94 15.11
CA VAL A 322 -0.33 5.26 15.58
C VAL A 322 -0.33 3.80 15.09
N ALA A 323 -0.09 3.55 13.82
CA ALA A 323 -0.02 2.20 13.27
C ALA A 323 1.02 1.30 13.98
N ALA A 324 2.17 1.86 14.34
CA ALA A 324 3.18 1.13 15.12
C ALA A 324 2.68 0.75 16.52
N ARG A 325 1.97 1.64 17.20
CA ARG A 325 1.35 1.35 18.51
C ARG A 325 0.23 0.31 18.41
N LEU A 326 -0.61 0.39 17.37
CA LEU A 326 -1.64 -0.63 17.11
C LEU A 326 -1.00 -2.00 16.91
N ALA A 327 0.12 -2.08 16.18
CA ALA A 327 0.83 -3.34 15.94
C ALA A 327 1.35 -4.03 17.22
N VAL A 328 1.54 -3.26 18.30
CA VAL A 328 1.97 -3.78 19.60
C VAL A 328 0.86 -3.84 20.65
N GLY A 329 -0.40 -3.78 20.21
CA GLY A 329 -1.55 -4.17 21.00
C GLY A 329 -2.43 -3.03 21.53
N TYR A 330 -2.10 -1.78 21.25
CA TYR A 330 -3.00 -0.66 21.55
C TYR A 330 -4.24 -0.70 20.67
N THR A 331 -5.31 -0.05 21.15
CA THR A 331 -6.49 0.31 20.37
C THR A 331 -6.55 1.82 20.19
N LEU A 332 -7.32 2.30 19.21
CA LEU A 332 -7.39 3.74 18.89
C LEU A 332 -7.90 4.60 20.03
N ASP A 333 -8.78 4.05 20.88
CA ASP A 333 -9.32 4.71 22.07
C ASP A 333 -8.33 4.74 23.25
N GLU A 334 -7.26 3.95 23.21
CA GLU A 334 -6.18 3.91 24.20
C GLU A 334 -4.99 4.81 23.85
N ILE A 335 -4.98 5.38 22.64
CA ILE A 335 -3.92 6.28 22.16
C ILE A 335 -4.43 7.71 22.20
N ASP A 336 -3.67 8.60 22.84
CA ASP A 336 -3.97 10.03 22.81
C ASP A 336 -3.80 10.60 21.40
N ASN A 337 -4.72 11.47 21.00
CA ASN A 337 -4.64 12.20 19.74
C ASN A 337 -3.58 13.29 19.86
N ASP A 338 -2.51 13.20 19.07
CA ASP A 338 -1.38 14.13 19.10
C ASP A 338 -1.78 15.58 18.75
N VAL A 339 -2.90 15.78 18.04
CA VAL A 339 -3.38 17.12 17.66
C VAL A 339 -4.07 17.81 18.82
N THR A 340 -4.96 17.11 19.51
CA THR A 340 -5.76 17.68 20.59
C THR A 340 -5.11 17.52 21.97
N GLY A 341 -4.29 16.48 22.15
CA GLY A 341 -3.66 16.12 23.42
C GLY A 341 -4.61 15.63 24.52
N VAL A 342 -5.91 15.60 24.27
CA VAL A 342 -6.94 15.29 25.27
C VAL A 342 -8.02 14.32 24.80
N SER A 343 -8.20 14.17 23.49
CA SER A 343 -9.15 13.21 22.91
C SER A 343 -8.42 11.94 22.45
N PRO A 344 -9.12 10.80 22.39
CA PRO A 344 -8.50 9.60 21.85
C PRO A 344 -8.29 9.67 20.34
N ALA A 345 -7.35 8.88 19.82
CA ALA A 345 -7.04 8.79 18.41
C ALA A 345 -8.16 8.15 17.56
N SER A 346 -9.23 7.66 18.20
CA SER A 346 -10.41 7.12 17.54
C SER A 346 -11.33 8.18 16.90
N PHE A 347 -11.07 9.47 17.10
CA PHE A 347 -11.81 10.54 16.44
C PHE A 347 -11.19 10.86 15.07
N GLU A 348 -12.03 10.87 14.02
CA GLU A 348 -11.61 11.24 12.67
C GLU A 348 -11.15 12.72 12.64
N PRO A 349 -9.98 13.01 12.05
CA PRO A 349 -9.54 14.39 11.87
C PRO A 349 -10.48 15.15 10.92
N THR A 350 -10.74 16.41 11.24
CA THR A 350 -11.41 17.37 10.35
C THR A 350 -10.50 18.57 10.14
N ILE A 351 -10.37 19.01 8.90
CA ILE A 351 -9.56 20.17 8.54
C ILE A 351 -10.40 21.16 7.72
N ASP A 352 -10.17 22.44 7.91
CA ASP A 352 -10.86 23.56 7.26
C ASP A 352 -10.00 24.25 6.19
N TYR A 353 -8.95 23.58 5.74
CA TYR A 353 -8.03 24.01 4.69
C TYR A 353 -7.73 22.86 3.73
N VAL A 354 -7.10 23.16 2.63
CA VAL A 354 -6.68 22.20 1.62
C VAL A 354 -5.16 22.20 1.52
N VAL A 355 -4.59 21.00 1.51
CA VAL A 355 -3.16 20.80 1.21
C VAL A 355 -3.01 20.28 -0.20
N THR A 356 -2.22 20.96 -1.02
CA THR A 356 -1.91 20.53 -2.38
C THR A 356 -0.46 20.07 -2.45
N LYS A 357 -0.26 18.83 -2.89
CA LYS A 357 1.06 18.30 -3.24
C LYS A 357 1.27 18.48 -4.74
N ILE A 358 2.34 19.13 -5.11
CA ILE A 358 2.76 19.29 -6.51
C ILE A 358 4.13 18.61 -6.65
N PRO A 359 4.27 17.57 -7.50
CA PRO A 359 5.56 16.94 -7.72
C PRO A 359 6.50 17.88 -8.46
N ARG A 360 7.76 17.84 -8.06
CA ARG A 360 8.85 18.56 -8.75
C ARG A 360 9.88 17.56 -9.21
N PHE A 361 10.02 17.42 -10.51
CA PHE A 361 11.01 16.55 -11.12
C PHE A 361 12.32 17.28 -11.33
N ALA A 362 13.43 16.60 -11.07
CA ALA A 362 14.78 17.15 -11.22
C ALA A 362 15.26 17.00 -12.68
N PHE A 363 14.55 17.59 -13.64
CA PHE A 363 14.88 17.51 -15.07
C PHE A 363 16.31 17.98 -15.38
N GLU A 364 16.84 18.90 -14.56
CA GLU A 364 18.22 19.38 -14.68
C GLU A 364 19.27 18.26 -14.48
N LYS A 365 18.91 17.17 -13.82
CA LYS A 365 19.77 16.00 -13.60
C LYS A 365 19.60 14.93 -14.68
N PHE A 366 18.55 14.98 -15.44
CA PHE A 366 18.17 14.00 -16.46
C PHE A 366 18.09 14.69 -17.82
N LYS A 367 19.23 14.83 -18.48
CA LYS A 367 19.35 15.61 -19.73
C LYS A 367 18.47 15.12 -20.89
N GLU A 368 18.06 13.86 -20.85
CA GLU A 368 17.19 13.24 -21.88
C GLU A 368 15.69 13.36 -21.55
N ALA A 369 15.36 13.69 -20.30
CA ALA A 369 13.98 13.92 -19.90
C ALA A 369 13.53 15.32 -20.32
N ARG A 370 12.31 15.41 -20.82
CA ARG A 370 11.67 16.69 -21.17
C ARG A 370 10.61 17.04 -20.14
N PRO A 371 10.46 18.32 -19.78
CA PRO A 371 9.39 18.79 -18.90
C PRO A 371 8.02 18.68 -19.59
#